data_198bddb3ee84da00f171e4f3a938dd53
#
_entry.id   198bddb3ee84da00f171e4f3a938dd53
#
_cell.length_a   1.000
_cell.length_b   1.000
_cell.length_c   1.000
_cell.angle_alpha   90.00
_cell.angle_beta   90.00
_cell.angle_gamma   90.00
#
_symmetry.space_group_name_H-M   'P 1'
#
loop_
_entity.id
_entity.type
_entity.pdbx_description
1 polymer ?
#
loop_
_entity_poly.entity_id
_entity_poly.type
_entity_poly.pdbx_seq_one_letter_code
_entity_poly.pdbx_strand_id
1 'polypeptide(L)'
;MPTQILDVYLHGNKIGKLSYQNGELSFVYDADYLGSEKPAKLSHVFPLNPEPFDNQTTEPFFSGLLPDDIVRRRLARYLGVSEGNTFALLREVGGECAGAVSVFVEGESPAAFNEPEY
;
A
#
# COMPACT_ATOMS: atom_id res chain seq x y z
N MET A 1 -15.28 -10.05 10.57
CA MET A 1 -13.82 -9.90 10.59
C MET A 1 -13.44 -8.45 10.57
N PRO A 2 -12.49 -8.05 11.37
CA PRO A 2 -12.07 -6.67 11.34
C PRO A 2 -11.36 -6.36 10.01
N THR A 3 -11.51 -5.14 9.56
CA THR A 3 -10.82 -4.65 8.39
C THR A 3 -9.34 -4.51 8.71
N GLN A 4 -8.49 -4.99 7.81
CA GLN A 4 -7.05 -4.80 7.94
C GLN A 4 -6.65 -3.58 7.12
N ILE A 5 -5.71 -2.81 7.64
CA ILE A 5 -5.34 -1.53 7.03
C ILE A 5 -3.83 -1.39 6.99
N LEU A 6 -3.34 -0.92 5.84
CA LEU A 6 -1.95 -0.52 5.67
C LEU A 6 -1.92 0.96 5.31
N ASP A 7 -0.92 1.66 5.81
CA ASP A 7 -0.73 3.07 5.44
C ASP A 7 0.09 3.15 4.17
N VAL A 8 -0.33 4.01 3.25
CA VAL A 8 0.32 4.18 1.96
C VAL A 8 1.07 5.50 1.95
N TYR A 9 2.34 5.42 1.54
CA TYR A 9 3.23 6.59 1.48
C TYR A 9 3.69 6.82 0.06
N LEU A 10 3.86 8.08 -0.30
CA LEU A 10 4.41 8.48 -1.59
C LEU A 10 5.54 9.45 -1.30
N HIS A 11 6.76 9.11 -1.70
CA HIS A 11 7.95 9.92 -1.42
C HIS A 11 8.08 10.23 0.07
N GLY A 12 7.73 9.27 0.91
CA GLY A 12 7.85 9.42 2.36
C GLY A 12 6.72 10.16 3.04
N ASN A 13 5.73 10.61 2.28
CA ASN A 13 4.57 11.32 2.84
C ASN A 13 3.37 10.39 2.85
N LYS A 14 2.70 10.29 3.98
CA LYS A 14 1.51 9.46 4.07
C LYS A 14 0.40 10.10 3.26
N ILE A 15 -0.13 9.35 2.30
CA ILE A 15 -1.15 9.89 1.41
C ILE A 15 -2.51 9.23 1.58
N GLY A 16 -2.57 8.06 2.20
CA GLY A 16 -3.85 7.38 2.36
C GLY A 16 -3.69 6.01 2.96
N LYS A 17 -4.74 5.21 2.82
CA LYS A 17 -4.78 3.89 3.43
C LYS A 17 -5.27 2.86 2.43
N LEU A 18 -4.69 1.67 2.53
CA LEU A 18 -5.11 0.51 1.76
C LEU A 18 -5.80 -0.44 2.73
N SER A 19 -7.06 -0.74 2.49
CA SER A 19 -7.80 -1.63 3.36
C SER A 19 -8.09 -2.95 2.66
N TYR A 20 -8.24 -3.99 3.46
CA TYR A 20 -8.53 -5.33 2.97
C TYR A 20 -9.65 -5.91 3.80
N GLN A 21 -10.75 -6.25 3.13
CA GLN A 21 -11.91 -6.78 3.81
C GLN A 21 -12.66 -7.68 2.84
N ASN A 22 -12.99 -8.89 3.29
CA ASN A 22 -13.74 -9.85 2.49
C ASN A 22 -13.07 -10.15 1.14
N GLY A 23 -11.75 -10.20 1.14
CA GLY A 23 -11.00 -10.53 -0.06
C GLY A 23 -10.83 -9.38 -1.03
N GLU A 24 -11.26 -8.18 -0.67
CA GLU A 24 -11.18 -7.03 -1.57
C GLU A 24 -10.31 -5.94 -1.01
N LEU A 25 -9.57 -5.29 -1.91
CA LEU A 25 -8.72 -4.16 -1.57
C LEU A 25 -9.43 -2.87 -1.91
N SER A 26 -9.18 -1.85 -1.10
CA SER A 26 -9.70 -0.52 -1.35
C SER A 26 -8.67 0.50 -0.92
N PHE A 27 -8.41 1.50 -1.76
CA PHE A 27 -7.52 2.58 -1.42
C PHE A 27 -8.33 3.85 -1.22
N VAL A 28 -7.97 4.64 -0.22
CA VAL A 28 -8.62 5.93 0.01
C VAL A 28 -7.56 6.93 0.39
N TYR A 29 -7.61 8.13 -0.22
CA TYR A 29 -6.71 9.21 0.16
C TYR A 29 -7.11 9.76 1.53
N ASP A 30 -6.13 10.16 2.33
CA ASP A 30 -6.41 10.85 3.58
C ASP A 30 -6.95 12.24 3.29
N ALA A 31 -7.93 12.67 4.07
CA ALA A 31 -8.48 14.01 3.91
C ALA A 31 -7.41 15.08 4.12
N ASP A 32 -6.54 14.87 5.08
CA ASP A 32 -5.45 15.81 5.34
C ASP A 32 -4.52 15.94 4.15
N TYR A 33 -4.24 14.82 3.49
CA TYR A 33 -3.38 14.85 2.31
C TYR A 33 -4.07 15.59 1.16
N LEU A 34 -5.35 15.33 0.96
CA LEU A 34 -6.08 16.00 -0.11
C LEU A 34 -6.17 17.50 0.10
N GLY A 35 -6.18 17.91 1.35
CA GLY A 35 -6.22 19.33 1.69
C GLY A 35 -4.85 19.98 1.73
N SER A 36 -3.79 19.25 1.47
CA SER A 36 -2.45 19.81 1.50
C SER A 36 -2.24 20.71 0.30
N GLU A 37 -1.11 21.44 0.30
CA GLU A 37 -0.90 22.49 -0.66
C GLU A 37 -0.76 21.98 -2.09
N LYS A 38 -0.04 20.88 -2.26
CA LYS A 38 0.18 20.34 -3.61
C LYS A 38 0.08 18.83 -3.57
N PRO A 39 -1.12 18.27 -3.37
CA PRO A 39 -1.24 16.83 -3.35
C PRO A 39 -0.99 16.26 -4.74
N ALA A 40 -0.26 15.15 -4.78
CA ALA A 40 0.02 14.46 -6.03
C ALA A 40 -0.79 13.17 -6.06
N LYS A 41 -1.21 12.78 -7.26
CA LYS A 41 -1.90 11.49 -7.42
C LYS A 41 -0.94 10.35 -7.18
N LEU A 42 -1.44 9.28 -6.57
CA LEU A 42 -0.66 8.07 -6.46
C LEU A 42 -0.37 7.49 -7.85
N SER A 43 -1.36 7.55 -8.72
CA SER A 43 -1.25 7.08 -10.08
C SER A 43 -2.41 7.70 -10.85
N HIS A 44 -2.33 7.68 -12.18
CA HIS A 44 -3.44 8.22 -12.98
C HIS A 44 -4.73 7.43 -12.79
N VAL A 45 -4.65 6.19 -12.27
CA VAL A 45 -5.87 5.43 -11.98
C VAL A 45 -6.50 5.83 -10.65
N PHE A 46 -5.81 6.67 -9.88
CA PHE A 46 -6.31 7.15 -8.60
C PHE A 46 -6.37 8.67 -8.62
N PRO A 47 -7.37 9.25 -9.28
CA PRO A 47 -7.51 10.71 -9.23
C PRO A 47 -7.74 11.18 -7.81
N LEU A 48 -7.38 12.43 -7.55
CA LEU A 48 -7.52 12.98 -6.20
C LEU A 48 -8.98 13.19 -5.88
N ASN A 49 -9.54 12.34 -5.02
CA ASN A 49 -10.87 12.54 -4.52
C ASN A 49 -11.01 11.76 -3.20
N PRO A 50 -11.99 12.11 -2.36
CA PRO A 50 -12.09 11.51 -1.02
C PRO A 50 -12.80 10.16 -0.99
N GLU A 51 -13.32 9.70 -2.10
CA GLU A 51 -14.05 8.44 -2.12
C GLU A 51 -13.11 7.24 -2.19
N PRO A 52 -13.47 6.13 -1.54
CA PRO A 52 -12.65 4.92 -1.66
C PRO A 52 -12.70 4.38 -3.08
N PHE A 53 -11.58 3.84 -3.53
CA PHE A 53 -11.49 3.18 -4.83
C PHE A 53 -11.78 1.69 -4.66
N ASP A 54 -12.44 1.10 -5.63
CA ASP A 54 -12.86 -0.29 -5.52
C ASP A 54 -11.71 -1.25 -5.82
N ASN A 55 -12.00 -2.54 -5.61
CA ASN A 55 -11.00 -3.57 -5.79
C ASN A 55 -10.52 -3.67 -7.23
N GLN A 56 -11.42 -3.44 -8.20
CA GLN A 56 -11.03 -3.52 -9.59
C GLN A 56 -9.99 -2.50 -9.97
N THR A 57 -10.02 -1.33 -9.34
CA THR A 57 -9.04 -0.29 -9.59
C THR A 57 -7.80 -0.48 -8.72
N THR A 58 -8.01 -0.87 -7.47
CA THR A 58 -6.96 -0.89 -6.45
C THR A 58 -6.03 -2.08 -6.58
N GLU A 59 -6.59 -3.27 -6.74
CA GLU A 59 -5.79 -4.48 -6.70
C GLU A 59 -4.73 -4.55 -7.79
N PRO A 60 -5.03 -4.26 -9.05
CA PRO A 60 -3.99 -4.36 -10.08
C PRO A 60 -2.83 -3.41 -9.84
N PHE A 61 -3.10 -2.22 -9.34
CA PHE A 61 -2.02 -1.27 -9.08
C PHE A 61 -1.10 -1.78 -7.98
N PHE A 62 -1.67 -2.19 -6.86
CA PHE A 62 -0.85 -2.63 -5.73
C PHE A 62 -0.19 -3.98 -5.99
N SER A 63 -0.84 -4.84 -6.74
CA SER A 63 -0.22 -6.09 -7.15
C SER A 63 1.02 -5.83 -8.01
N GLY A 64 0.98 -4.78 -8.82
CA GLY A 64 2.09 -4.41 -9.67
C GLY A 64 3.31 -3.88 -8.92
N LEU A 65 3.15 -3.55 -7.64
CA LEU A 65 4.28 -3.12 -6.82
C LEU A 65 5.07 -4.29 -6.27
N LEU A 66 4.51 -5.48 -6.33
CA LEU A 66 5.15 -6.66 -5.77
C LEU A 66 6.23 -7.19 -6.72
N PRO A 67 7.19 -7.98 -6.19
CA PRO A 67 8.23 -8.53 -7.05
C PRO A 67 7.66 -9.44 -8.13
N ASP A 68 8.53 -9.86 -9.05
CA ASP A 68 8.10 -10.68 -10.18
C ASP A 68 7.57 -12.03 -9.71
N ASP A 69 7.02 -12.79 -10.67
CA ASP A 69 6.30 -14.02 -10.35
C ASP A 69 7.10 -15.02 -9.55
N ILE A 70 8.37 -15.19 -9.89
CA ILE A 70 9.18 -16.18 -9.20
C ILE A 70 9.42 -15.79 -7.76
N VAL A 71 9.80 -14.54 -7.55
CA VAL A 71 10.06 -14.05 -6.19
C VAL A 71 8.78 -14.02 -5.39
N ARG A 72 7.68 -13.58 -6.03
CA ARG A 72 6.38 -13.55 -5.38
C ARG A 72 5.95 -14.94 -4.92
N ARG A 73 6.16 -15.94 -5.77
CA ARG A 73 5.79 -17.31 -5.43
C ARG A 73 6.58 -17.84 -4.25
N ARG A 74 7.88 -17.56 -4.22
CA ARG A 74 8.72 -17.96 -3.10
C ARG A 74 8.30 -17.27 -1.81
N LEU A 75 8.02 -15.98 -1.91
CA LEU A 75 7.61 -15.21 -0.75
C LEU A 75 6.28 -15.73 -0.20
N ALA A 76 5.33 -15.99 -1.09
CA ALA A 76 4.03 -16.51 -0.68
C ALA A 76 4.17 -17.85 0.03
N ARG A 77 5.04 -18.71 -0.50
CA ARG A 77 5.27 -20.01 0.12
C ARG A 77 5.91 -19.85 1.49
N TYR A 78 6.88 -18.95 1.60
CA TYR A 78 7.56 -18.71 2.87
C TYR A 78 6.56 -18.20 3.93
N LEU A 79 5.66 -17.34 3.51
CA LEU A 79 4.68 -16.77 4.44
C LEU A 79 3.46 -17.66 4.66
N GLY A 80 3.32 -18.70 3.86
CA GLY A 80 2.16 -19.60 3.99
C GLY A 80 0.88 -19.00 3.47
N VAL A 81 0.96 -18.09 2.48
CA VAL A 81 -0.22 -17.46 1.91
C VAL A 81 -0.27 -17.71 0.41
N SER A 82 -1.40 -17.40 -0.20
CA SER A 82 -1.58 -17.53 -1.63
C SER A 82 -0.79 -16.45 -2.38
N GLU A 83 -0.28 -16.77 -3.57
CA GLU A 83 0.38 -15.78 -4.43
C GLU A 83 -0.55 -14.63 -4.78
N GLY A 84 -1.84 -14.89 -4.80
CA GLY A 84 -2.81 -13.86 -5.11
C GLY A 84 -3.20 -12.99 -3.93
N ASN A 85 -2.67 -13.28 -2.75
CA ASN A 85 -3.00 -12.49 -1.58
C ASN A 85 -2.11 -11.25 -1.52
N THR A 86 -2.45 -10.28 -2.36
CA THR A 86 -1.67 -9.06 -2.51
C THR A 86 -1.48 -8.33 -1.19
N PHE A 87 -2.52 -8.28 -0.36
CA PHE A 87 -2.44 -7.55 0.90
C PHE A 87 -1.41 -8.16 1.84
N ALA A 88 -1.43 -9.49 1.99
CA ALA A 88 -0.48 -10.16 2.88
C ALA A 88 0.95 -9.96 2.40
N LEU A 89 1.16 -10.03 1.09
CA LEU A 89 2.50 -9.84 0.54
C LEU A 89 2.97 -8.41 0.72
N LEU A 90 2.10 -7.44 0.50
CA LEU A 90 2.45 -6.04 0.71
C LEU A 90 2.79 -5.76 2.17
N ARG A 91 2.08 -6.38 3.09
CA ARG A 91 2.36 -6.16 4.50
C ARG A 91 3.78 -6.56 4.86
N GLU A 92 4.31 -7.57 4.17
CA GLU A 92 5.67 -8.04 4.45
C GLU A 92 6.75 -7.23 3.75
N VAL A 93 6.50 -6.83 2.50
CA VAL A 93 7.55 -6.20 1.71
C VAL A 93 7.23 -4.78 1.30
N GLY A 94 6.10 -4.23 1.73
CA GLY A 94 5.65 -2.94 1.23
C GLY A 94 6.60 -1.80 1.51
N GLY A 95 7.37 -1.88 2.60
CA GLY A 95 8.32 -0.83 2.92
C GLY A 95 9.49 -0.79 1.98
N GLU A 96 9.66 -1.83 1.16
CA GLU A 96 10.76 -1.92 0.22
C GLU A 96 10.27 -1.96 -1.22
N CYS A 97 9.06 -1.48 -1.48
CA CYS A 97 8.56 -1.44 -2.84
C CYS A 97 9.42 -0.55 -3.70
N ALA A 98 9.46 -0.88 -4.97
CA ALA A 98 10.21 -0.09 -5.93
C ALA A 98 9.57 1.27 -6.11
N GLY A 99 10.36 2.26 -6.48
CA GLY A 99 9.86 3.58 -6.80
C GLY A 99 9.53 4.38 -5.56
N ALA A 100 8.59 5.30 -5.71
CA ALA A 100 8.28 6.28 -4.69
C ALA A 100 7.25 5.79 -3.67
N VAL A 101 6.59 4.68 -3.96
CA VAL A 101 5.48 4.19 -3.14
C VAL A 101 5.97 3.19 -2.12
N SER A 102 5.54 3.35 -0.88
CA SER A 102 5.79 2.34 0.15
C SER A 102 4.52 2.14 0.97
N VAL A 103 4.43 0.98 1.60
CA VAL A 103 3.24 0.58 2.34
C VAL A 103 3.70 0.02 3.67
N PHE A 104 3.10 0.49 4.75
CA PHE A 104 3.48 0.08 6.10
C PHE A 104 2.26 -0.33 6.91
N VAL A 105 2.45 -1.19 7.88
CA VAL A 105 1.39 -1.53 8.80
C VAL A 105 0.90 -0.24 9.46
N GLU A 106 -0.40 -0.15 9.68
CA GLU A 106 -0.99 1.06 10.24
C GLU A 106 -0.28 1.45 11.53
N GLY A 107 0.13 2.70 11.61
CA GLY A 107 0.85 3.20 12.76
C GLY A 107 2.36 3.20 12.62
N GLU A 108 2.90 2.50 11.63
CA GLU A 108 4.33 2.56 11.34
C GLU A 108 4.58 3.58 10.25
N SER A 109 5.84 3.93 10.05
CA SER A 109 6.15 4.94 9.05
C SER A 109 7.56 4.76 8.55
N PRO A 110 7.88 5.30 7.36
CA PRO A 110 9.24 5.24 6.85
C PRO A 110 10.26 5.85 7.80
N ALA A 111 9.88 6.88 8.52
CA ALA A 111 10.79 7.51 9.46
C ALA A 111 11.20 6.58 10.57
N ALA A 112 10.31 5.67 10.99
CA ALA A 112 10.64 4.73 12.04
C ALA A 112 11.68 3.74 11.60
N PHE A 113 11.73 3.42 10.30
CA PHE A 113 12.73 2.51 9.79
C PHE A 113 14.01 3.19 9.43
N ASN A 114 13.92 4.43 8.98
CA ASN A 114 15.07 5.15 8.48
C ASN A 114 15.67 6.06 9.50
N GLU A 115 15.18 5.97 10.69
CA GLU A 115 15.61 6.87 11.72
C GLU A 115 17.06 6.65 11.99
N PRO A 116 17.90 7.62 11.69
CA PRO A 116 19.30 7.44 11.98
C PRO A 116 19.49 7.49 13.47
N GLU A 117 20.48 6.83 13.85
CA GLU A 117 20.74 6.83 15.22
C GLU A 117 21.69 7.90 15.50
N TYR A 118 21.33 9.04 15.57
CA TYR A 118 22.27 10.09 15.84
C TYR A 118 22.51 10.32 17.26
#